data_cf572565e4c2ca7b07f04ec4909cd627
#
_entry.id   cf572565e4c2ca7b07f04ec4909cd627
#
_cell.length_a   1.000
_cell.length_b   1.000
_cell.length_c   1.000
_cell.angle_alpha   90.00
_cell.angle_beta   90.00
_cell.angle_gamma   90.00
#
_symmetry.space_group_name_H-M   'P 1'
#
loop_
_entity.id
_entity.type
_entity.pdbx_description
1 polymer ?
#
loop_
_entity_poly.entity_id
_entity_poly.type
_entity_poly.pdbx_seq_one_letter_code
_entity_poly.pdbx_strand_id
1 'polypeptide(L)'
;MCLLKGFNMAKNIRTARQDFPILQRVVNDRLLVYLDNAATTQKPQSVIDTLTDYYTRYNANIHRGNYNLAIEATNAYEFARAKVAAYINAKETHEVIFTRGATESINLVAYSYGDAFVKEGDEIIVTQLEHHSNYVPWKLLCDRKKAHFKVVPFDENGDLDLEVYRSLLSERTRLVAVNNISNSLGTINPVAEMI
;
A
#
# COMPACT_ATOMS: atom_id res chain seq x y z
N MET A 1 4.48 25.56 7.93
CA MET A 1 3.10 25.91 7.52
C MET A 1 3.17 26.56 6.14
N CYS A 2 2.92 25.86 5.10
CA CYS A 2 2.67 26.27 3.71
C CYS A 2 3.36 25.37 2.67
N LEU A 3 2.83 24.16 2.38
CA LEU A 3 3.13 23.41 1.14
C LEU A 3 1.96 22.53 0.66
N LEU A 4 0.78 22.67 1.27
CA LEU A 4 -0.42 21.94 0.83
C LEU A 4 -1.35 22.77 -0.09
N LYS A 5 -0.91 23.91 -0.59
CA LYS A 5 -1.65 24.69 -1.60
C LYS A 5 -1.33 24.20 -3.00
N GLY A 6 -1.92 23.08 -3.41
CA GLY A 6 -1.74 22.58 -4.78
C GLY A 6 -2.39 21.25 -5.08
N PHE A 7 -2.82 20.51 -4.08
CA PHE A 7 -3.61 19.32 -4.33
C PHE A 7 -5.09 19.71 -4.50
N ASN A 8 -5.44 20.12 -5.73
CA ASN A 8 -6.84 20.28 -6.09
C ASN A 8 -7.47 18.89 -6.24
N MET A 9 -7.95 18.32 -5.12
CA MET A 9 -8.61 17.01 -5.04
C MET A 9 -9.96 16.95 -5.75
N ALA A 10 -10.35 18.01 -6.46
CA ALA A 10 -11.61 18.06 -7.19
C ALA A 10 -11.42 17.97 -8.71
N LYS A 11 -10.49 17.11 -9.20
CA LYS A 11 -10.66 16.67 -10.59
C LYS A 11 -11.94 15.86 -10.63
N ASN A 12 -12.93 16.36 -11.39
CA ASN A 12 -14.17 15.64 -11.63
C ASN A 12 -13.81 14.23 -12.12
N ILE A 13 -14.24 13.21 -11.41
CA ILE A 13 -13.94 11.79 -11.74
C ILE A 13 -14.29 11.46 -13.21
N ARG A 14 -15.26 12.18 -13.79
CA ARG A 14 -15.66 12.04 -15.20
C ARG A 14 -14.58 12.52 -16.18
N THR A 15 -13.72 13.45 -15.79
CA THR A 15 -12.61 13.95 -16.60
C THR A 15 -11.32 13.21 -16.36
N ALA A 16 -11.18 12.53 -15.21
CA ALA A 16 -9.98 11.77 -14.84
C ALA A 16 -9.62 10.68 -15.88
N ARG A 17 -10.62 10.10 -16.56
CA ARG A 17 -10.41 9.13 -17.64
C ARG A 17 -9.46 9.63 -18.74
N GLN A 18 -9.47 10.93 -19.02
CA GLN A 18 -8.66 11.55 -20.08
C GLN A 18 -7.16 11.54 -19.73
N ASP A 19 -6.83 11.46 -18.44
CA ASP A 19 -5.45 11.40 -17.95
C ASP A 19 -4.81 10.01 -18.24
N PHE A 20 -5.59 9.00 -18.60
CA PHE A 20 -5.14 7.62 -18.81
C PHE A 20 -5.20 7.25 -20.30
N PRO A 21 -4.08 7.28 -21.02
CA PRO A 21 -4.07 7.06 -22.48
C PRO A 21 -4.60 5.69 -22.87
N ILE A 22 -4.33 4.65 -22.10
CA ILE A 22 -4.82 3.29 -22.39
C ILE A 22 -6.34 3.20 -22.43
N LEU A 23 -7.04 4.02 -21.65
CA LEU A 23 -8.50 4.01 -21.61
C LEU A 23 -9.14 4.62 -22.86
N GLN A 24 -8.35 5.25 -23.73
CA GLN A 24 -8.81 5.76 -25.04
C GLN A 24 -8.84 4.68 -26.11
N ARG A 25 -8.34 3.47 -25.82
CA ARG A 25 -8.40 2.35 -26.78
C ARG A 25 -9.84 1.95 -27.07
N VAL A 26 -10.07 1.57 -28.33
CA VAL A 26 -11.30 0.90 -28.77
C VAL A 26 -11.04 -0.60 -28.82
N VAL A 27 -11.90 -1.37 -28.17
CA VAL A 27 -11.87 -2.84 -28.14
C VAL A 27 -13.30 -3.31 -28.46
N ASN A 28 -13.43 -4.15 -29.47
CA ASN A 28 -14.77 -4.63 -29.97
C ASN A 28 -15.75 -3.46 -30.21
N ASP A 29 -15.29 -2.45 -30.96
CA ASP A 29 -16.03 -1.24 -31.34
C ASP A 29 -16.56 -0.38 -30.18
N ARG A 30 -16.01 -0.55 -28.98
CA ARG A 30 -16.33 0.23 -27.78
C ARG A 30 -15.08 0.74 -27.08
N LEU A 31 -15.18 1.87 -26.41
CA LEU A 31 -14.11 2.35 -25.55
C LEU A 31 -13.83 1.32 -24.44
N LEU A 32 -12.54 1.06 -24.21
CA LEU A 32 -12.09 0.13 -23.19
C LEU A 32 -12.72 0.45 -21.82
N VAL A 33 -13.41 -0.53 -21.24
CA VAL A 33 -13.78 -0.54 -19.83
C VAL A 33 -12.79 -1.44 -19.09
N TYR A 34 -12.07 -0.89 -18.11
CA TYR A 34 -11.08 -1.61 -17.32
C TYR A 34 -11.50 -1.64 -15.85
N LEU A 35 -11.79 -2.81 -15.31
CA LEU A 35 -12.32 -3.01 -13.96
C LEU A 35 -11.36 -3.80 -13.06
N ASP A 36 -10.16 -4.11 -13.53
CA ASP A 36 -9.17 -4.94 -12.83
C ASP A 36 -8.04 -4.11 -12.17
N ASN A 37 -8.39 -2.93 -11.65
CA ASN A 37 -7.40 -2.06 -10.99
C ASN A 37 -6.87 -2.64 -9.66
N ALA A 38 -7.62 -3.56 -9.04
CA ALA A 38 -7.16 -4.26 -7.83
C ALA A 38 -5.92 -5.14 -8.11
N ALA A 39 -5.85 -5.75 -9.30
CA ALA A 39 -4.69 -6.52 -9.72
C ALA A 39 -3.59 -5.63 -10.30
N THR A 40 -3.95 -4.71 -11.21
CA THR A 40 -3.01 -3.80 -11.88
C THR A 40 -3.64 -2.46 -12.16
N THR A 41 -3.16 -1.40 -11.51
CA THR A 41 -3.64 -0.03 -11.75
C THR A 41 -3.06 0.52 -13.05
N GLN A 42 -3.92 1.08 -13.90
CA GLN A 42 -3.49 1.79 -15.11
C GLN A 42 -2.70 3.06 -14.75
N LYS A 43 -1.81 3.47 -15.67
CA LYS A 43 -0.90 4.60 -15.43
C LYS A 43 -1.40 5.85 -16.13
N PRO A 44 -1.54 6.97 -15.41
CA PRO A 44 -1.83 8.26 -16.04
C PRO A 44 -0.65 8.73 -16.88
N GLN A 45 -0.91 9.62 -17.85
CA GLN A 45 0.12 10.17 -18.73
C GLN A 45 1.29 10.79 -17.94
N SER A 46 1.00 11.48 -16.85
CA SER A 46 2.03 12.09 -15.99
C SER A 46 3.05 11.09 -15.43
N VAL A 47 2.64 9.85 -15.14
CA VAL A 47 3.55 8.79 -14.69
C VAL A 47 4.40 8.28 -15.85
N ILE A 48 3.79 8.12 -17.03
CA ILE A 48 4.49 7.69 -18.26
C ILE A 48 5.55 8.72 -18.63
N ASP A 49 5.18 10.01 -18.63
CA ASP A 49 6.08 11.11 -18.95
C ASP A 49 7.24 11.18 -17.95
N THR A 50 6.98 11.04 -16.65
CA THR A 50 8.02 11.03 -15.61
C THR A 50 9.02 9.91 -15.82
N LEU A 51 8.58 8.69 -16.15
CA LEU A 51 9.48 7.58 -16.44
C LEU A 51 10.30 7.84 -17.70
N THR A 52 9.68 8.36 -18.75
CA THR A 52 10.36 8.73 -20.00
C THR A 52 11.41 9.80 -19.73
N ASP A 53 11.04 10.87 -19.03
CA ASP A 53 11.93 11.98 -18.68
C ASP A 53 13.13 11.50 -17.84
N TYR A 54 12.90 10.67 -16.83
CA TYR A 54 13.95 10.08 -16.02
C TYR A 54 14.96 9.30 -16.87
N TYR A 55 14.51 8.36 -17.68
CA TYR A 55 15.41 7.53 -18.48
C TYR A 55 16.12 8.27 -19.61
N THR A 56 15.51 9.32 -20.14
CA THR A 56 16.08 10.09 -21.26
C THR A 56 16.98 11.22 -20.82
N ARG A 57 16.83 11.75 -19.60
CA ARG A 57 17.50 13.01 -19.19
C ARG A 57 18.43 12.88 -18.00
N TYR A 58 18.05 12.16 -16.93
CA TYR A 58 18.81 12.18 -15.67
C TYR A 58 18.89 10.82 -14.94
N ASN A 59 18.78 9.72 -15.68
CA ASN A 59 18.95 8.38 -15.07
C ASN A 59 20.38 8.22 -14.55
N ALA A 60 20.54 8.15 -13.25
CA ALA A 60 21.81 7.98 -12.57
C ALA A 60 21.67 7.25 -11.24
N ASN A 61 22.80 6.77 -10.69
CA ASN A 61 22.84 6.19 -9.36
C ASN A 61 22.58 7.28 -8.31
N ILE A 62 21.60 7.04 -7.43
CA ILE A 62 21.21 7.99 -6.38
C ILE A 62 22.11 7.89 -5.14
N HIS A 63 22.16 8.95 -4.32
CA HIS A 63 22.80 9.14 -3.01
C HIS A 63 24.33 9.24 -3.02
N ARG A 64 25.07 8.45 -3.78
CA ARG A 64 26.55 8.39 -3.69
C ARG A 64 27.32 9.06 -4.82
N GLY A 65 26.62 9.51 -5.85
CA GLY A 65 27.25 10.23 -6.95
C GLY A 65 27.44 11.72 -6.63
N ASN A 66 28.61 12.28 -6.96
CA ASN A 66 28.91 13.71 -6.82
C ASN A 66 28.92 14.47 -8.15
N TYR A 67 28.35 13.89 -9.20
CA TYR A 67 28.19 14.50 -10.51
C TYR A 67 26.74 14.94 -10.77
N ASN A 68 26.55 15.88 -11.69
CA ASN A 68 25.26 16.56 -11.88
C ASN A 68 24.07 15.64 -12.03
N LEU A 69 24.14 14.60 -12.87
CA LEU A 69 23.02 13.67 -13.07
C LEU A 69 22.64 12.91 -11.78
N ALA A 70 23.65 12.50 -10.99
CA ALA A 70 23.38 11.81 -9.73
C ALA A 70 22.74 12.73 -8.69
N ILE A 71 23.14 14.01 -8.66
CA ILE A 71 22.55 15.03 -7.80
C ILE A 71 21.09 15.25 -8.21
N GLU A 72 20.83 15.42 -9.51
CA GLU A 72 19.48 15.63 -10.04
C GLU A 72 18.55 14.43 -9.73
N ALA A 73 19.01 13.21 -10.00
CA ALA A 73 18.28 12.00 -9.70
C ALA A 73 18.00 11.84 -8.19
N THR A 74 19.00 12.14 -7.34
CA THR A 74 18.85 12.08 -5.89
C THR A 74 17.81 13.09 -5.39
N ASN A 75 17.89 14.33 -5.89
CA ASN A 75 16.94 15.38 -5.51
C ASN A 75 15.51 15.03 -5.92
N ALA A 76 15.31 14.47 -7.11
CA ALA A 76 13.99 14.01 -7.56
C ALA A 76 13.44 12.88 -6.70
N TYR A 77 14.28 11.92 -6.32
CA TYR A 77 13.92 10.80 -5.47
C TYR A 77 13.53 11.25 -4.05
N GLU A 78 14.36 12.08 -3.41
CA GLU A 78 14.09 12.60 -2.07
C GLU A 78 12.89 13.56 -2.03
N PHE A 79 12.67 14.32 -3.09
CA PHE A 79 11.47 15.15 -3.24
C PHE A 79 10.19 14.26 -3.30
N ALA A 80 10.23 13.17 -4.05
CA ALA A 80 9.12 12.20 -4.08
C ALA A 80 8.88 11.59 -2.69
N ARG A 81 9.95 11.21 -1.97
CA ARG A 81 9.87 10.70 -0.60
C ARG A 81 9.21 11.70 0.34
N ALA A 82 9.63 12.96 0.30
CA ALA A 82 9.06 14.02 1.12
C ALA A 82 7.57 14.25 0.83
N LYS A 83 7.16 14.17 -0.45
CA LYS A 83 5.74 14.26 -0.83
C LYS A 83 4.92 13.10 -0.25
N VAL A 84 5.44 11.88 -0.33
CA VAL A 84 4.76 10.70 0.24
C VAL A 84 4.67 10.83 1.76
N ALA A 85 5.76 11.22 2.43
CA ALA A 85 5.77 11.44 3.88
C ALA A 85 4.68 12.45 4.31
N ALA A 86 4.61 13.59 3.61
CA ALA A 86 3.58 14.59 3.88
C ALA A 86 2.15 14.07 3.62
N TYR A 87 1.96 13.26 2.58
CA TYR A 87 0.65 12.71 2.22
C TYR A 87 0.14 11.71 3.26
N ILE A 88 1.01 10.85 3.79
CA ILE A 88 0.66 9.85 4.82
C ILE A 88 0.82 10.39 6.25
N ASN A 89 1.12 11.69 6.41
CA ASN A 89 1.34 12.32 7.71
C ASN A 89 2.48 11.69 8.54
N ALA A 90 3.52 11.19 7.88
CA ALA A 90 4.74 10.75 8.55
C ALA A 90 5.50 11.97 9.09
N LYS A 91 6.12 11.83 10.28
CA LYS A 91 6.86 12.93 10.92
C LYS A 91 8.17 13.20 10.20
N GLU A 92 8.85 12.14 9.81
CA GLU A 92 10.17 12.19 9.21
C GLU A 92 10.20 11.45 7.89
N THR A 93 11.01 11.93 6.95
CA THR A 93 11.11 11.32 5.61
C THR A 93 11.73 9.92 5.65
N HIS A 94 12.56 9.62 6.64
CA HIS A 94 13.16 8.29 6.80
C HIS A 94 12.17 7.21 7.26
N GLU A 95 10.96 7.58 7.71
CA GLU A 95 9.87 6.63 7.99
C GLU A 95 9.26 6.07 6.70
N VAL A 96 9.56 6.68 5.54
CA VAL A 96 9.06 6.22 4.24
C VAL A 96 10.10 5.34 3.57
N ILE A 97 9.77 4.07 3.41
CA ILE A 97 10.60 3.08 2.71
C ILE A 97 9.90 2.66 1.41
N PHE A 98 10.51 2.94 0.27
CA PHE A 98 10.01 2.49 -1.02
C PHE A 98 10.37 1.02 -1.24
N THR A 99 9.38 0.22 -1.62
CA THR A 99 9.50 -1.20 -1.96
C THR A 99 8.92 -1.45 -3.35
N ARG A 100 9.08 -2.67 -3.87
CA ARG A 100 8.52 -3.07 -5.17
C ARG A 100 7.01 -3.27 -5.16
N GLY A 101 6.39 -3.31 -3.97
CA GLY A 101 4.94 -3.46 -3.83
C GLY A 101 4.54 -3.93 -2.43
N ALA A 102 3.21 -4.01 -2.19
CA ALA A 102 2.64 -4.36 -0.90
C ALA A 102 3.16 -5.71 -0.35
N THR A 103 3.34 -6.71 -1.20
CA THR A 103 3.87 -8.02 -0.78
C THR A 103 5.26 -7.89 -0.15
N GLU A 104 6.15 -7.12 -0.77
CA GLU A 104 7.49 -6.88 -0.21
C GLU A 104 7.41 -6.07 1.08
N SER A 105 6.59 -5.02 1.14
CA SER A 105 6.41 -4.20 2.33
C SER A 105 5.94 -5.04 3.53
N ILE A 106 4.93 -5.88 3.34
CA ILE A 106 4.39 -6.73 4.42
C ILE A 106 5.43 -7.76 4.87
N ASN A 107 6.12 -8.41 3.93
CA ASN A 107 7.20 -9.33 4.30
C ASN A 107 8.35 -8.60 5.02
N LEU A 108 8.71 -7.38 4.61
CA LEU A 108 9.71 -6.57 5.30
C LEU A 108 9.30 -6.34 6.76
N VAL A 109 8.05 -5.97 7.03
CA VAL A 109 7.55 -5.79 8.40
C VAL A 109 7.56 -7.13 9.16
N ALA A 110 7.15 -8.23 8.52
CA ALA A 110 7.15 -9.55 9.17
C ALA A 110 8.55 -10.02 9.54
N TYR A 111 9.56 -9.78 8.68
CA TYR A 111 10.96 -10.16 8.94
C TYR A 111 11.76 -9.16 9.78
N SER A 112 11.32 -7.91 9.91
CA SER A 112 11.98 -6.92 10.77
C SER A 112 11.26 -6.79 12.11
N TYR A 113 10.13 -6.08 12.14
CA TYR A 113 9.33 -5.89 13.35
C TYR A 113 8.85 -7.22 13.95
N GLY A 114 8.32 -8.11 13.11
CA GLY A 114 7.81 -9.40 13.55
C GLY A 114 8.89 -10.25 14.21
N ASP A 115 10.06 -10.36 13.60
CA ASP A 115 11.18 -11.14 14.20
C ASP A 115 11.73 -10.50 15.46
N ALA A 116 11.73 -9.18 15.58
CA ALA A 116 12.25 -8.47 16.75
C ALA A 116 11.29 -8.49 17.95
N PHE A 117 9.98 -8.37 17.70
CA PHE A 117 9.01 -8.06 18.76
C PHE A 117 7.98 -9.15 19.03
N VAL A 118 7.71 -10.05 18.09
CA VAL A 118 6.79 -11.18 18.31
C VAL A 118 7.52 -12.33 18.98
N LYS A 119 6.94 -12.84 20.08
CA LYS A 119 7.47 -13.91 20.92
C LYS A 119 6.54 -15.11 20.95
N GLU A 120 7.01 -16.22 21.50
CA GLU A 120 6.20 -17.42 21.75
C GLU A 120 4.98 -17.05 22.62
N GLY A 121 3.80 -17.51 22.20
CA GLY A 121 2.52 -17.23 22.85
C GLY A 121 1.89 -15.87 22.56
N ASP A 122 2.58 -14.96 21.85
CA ASP A 122 1.97 -13.74 21.36
C ASP A 122 0.91 -14.04 20.27
N GLU A 123 0.10 -13.06 19.93
CA GLU A 123 -1.02 -13.21 19.02
C GLU A 123 -0.95 -12.23 17.87
N ILE A 124 -1.21 -12.73 16.66
CA ILE A 124 -1.40 -11.92 15.44
C ILE A 124 -2.80 -12.18 14.93
N ILE A 125 -3.55 -11.10 14.71
CA ILE A 125 -4.92 -11.15 14.19
C ILE A 125 -4.91 -10.67 12.75
N VAL A 126 -5.55 -11.44 11.86
CA VAL A 126 -5.83 -11.04 10.47
C VAL A 126 -7.31 -11.20 10.19
N THR A 127 -7.80 -10.65 9.07
CA THR A 127 -9.17 -10.91 8.65
C THR A 127 -9.21 -12.00 7.57
N GLN A 128 -10.34 -12.66 7.44
CA GLN A 128 -10.57 -13.64 6.37
C GLN A 128 -10.66 -12.99 4.99
N LEU A 129 -10.85 -11.68 4.92
CA LEU A 129 -10.91 -10.88 3.68
C LEU A 129 -9.53 -10.46 3.17
N GLU A 130 -8.44 -10.90 3.81
CA GLU A 130 -7.10 -10.49 3.41
C GLU A 130 -6.65 -11.11 2.09
N HIS A 131 -5.97 -10.32 1.29
CA HIS A 131 -5.17 -10.84 0.19
C HIS A 131 -4.05 -11.74 0.74
N HIS A 132 -3.66 -12.77 0.02
CA HIS A 132 -2.59 -13.70 0.44
C HIS A 132 -1.31 -12.98 0.89
N SER A 133 -0.97 -11.86 0.27
CA SER A 133 0.20 -11.06 0.67
C SER A 133 0.12 -10.50 2.10
N ASN A 134 -1.09 -10.32 2.64
CA ASN A 134 -1.33 -9.85 4.01
C ASN A 134 -1.88 -10.95 4.94
N TYR A 135 -1.83 -12.19 4.52
CA TYR A 135 -2.24 -13.36 5.30
C TYR A 135 -1.07 -14.31 5.56
N VAL A 136 -0.43 -14.75 4.47
CA VAL A 136 0.61 -15.79 4.50
C VAL A 136 1.85 -15.37 5.30
N PRO A 137 2.42 -14.15 5.16
CA PRO A 137 3.60 -13.75 5.93
C PRO A 137 3.38 -13.80 7.44
N TRP A 138 2.19 -13.42 7.90
CA TRP A 138 1.84 -13.45 9.32
C TRP A 138 1.66 -14.87 9.84
N LYS A 139 1.03 -15.74 9.05
CA LYS A 139 0.92 -17.18 9.39
C LYS A 139 2.30 -17.82 9.54
N LEU A 140 3.20 -17.59 8.57
CA LEU A 140 4.57 -18.08 8.61
C LEU A 140 5.37 -17.51 9.79
N LEU A 141 5.16 -16.24 10.13
CA LEU A 141 5.77 -15.62 11.31
C LEU A 141 5.28 -16.32 12.59
N CYS A 142 3.97 -16.53 12.74
CA CYS A 142 3.41 -17.23 13.90
C CYS A 142 3.98 -18.65 14.04
N ASP A 143 4.06 -19.40 12.96
CA ASP A 143 4.62 -20.75 12.97
C ASP A 143 6.09 -20.74 13.42
N ARG A 144 6.88 -19.81 12.90
CA ARG A 144 8.31 -19.66 13.21
C ARG A 144 8.54 -19.23 14.66
N LYS A 145 7.67 -18.35 15.19
CA LYS A 145 7.77 -17.79 16.55
C LYS A 145 6.99 -18.57 17.61
N LYS A 146 6.23 -19.58 17.20
CA LYS A 146 5.25 -20.28 18.07
C LYS A 146 4.22 -19.32 18.67
N ALA A 147 3.81 -18.34 17.90
CA ALA A 147 2.76 -17.38 18.21
C ALA A 147 1.41 -17.90 17.71
N HIS A 148 0.32 -17.34 18.21
CA HIS A 148 -1.02 -17.71 17.82
C HIS A 148 -1.51 -16.87 16.65
N PHE A 149 -1.93 -17.54 15.58
CA PHE A 149 -2.53 -16.92 14.42
C PHE A 149 -4.05 -16.95 14.54
N LYS A 150 -4.70 -15.81 14.61
CA LYS A 150 -6.13 -15.65 14.78
C LYS A 150 -6.76 -15.00 13.56
N VAL A 151 -7.96 -15.44 13.17
CA VAL A 151 -8.63 -14.96 11.96
C VAL A 151 -10.03 -14.46 12.32
N VAL A 152 -10.33 -13.22 11.94
CA VAL A 152 -11.66 -12.62 12.04
C VAL A 152 -12.48 -13.07 10.84
N PRO A 153 -13.63 -13.73 11.03
CA PRO A 153 -14.51 -14.13 9.94
C PRO A 153 -15.29 -12.93 9.36
N PHE A 154 -15.93 -13.17 8.23
CA PHE A 154 -16.94 -12.27 7.67
C PHE A 154 -18.27 -13.03 7.49
N ASP A 155 -19.37 -12.31 7.45
CA ASP A 155 -20.70 -12.84 7.29
C ASP A 155 -21.10 -13.07 5.82
N GLU A 156 -22.34 -13.48 5.57
CA GLU A 156 -22.89 -13.75 4.22
C GLU A 156 -23.00 -12.48 3.35
N ASN A 157 -22.97 -11.28 3.96
CA ASN A 157 -22.95 -10.00 3.25
C ASN A 157 -21.51 -9.56 2.89
N GLY A 158 -20.49 -10.24 3.42
CA GLY A 158 -19.09 -9.89 3.26
C GLY A 158 -18.60 -8.87 4.28
N ASP A 159 -19.33 -8.64 5.36
CA ASP A 159 -18.97 -7.71 6.44
C ASP A 159 -18.19 -8.45 7.54
N LEU A 160 -17.14 -7.82 8.09
CA LEU A 160 -16.35 -8.40 9.17
C LEU A 160 -17.16 -8.50 10.48
N ASP A 161 -17.05 -9.65 11.16
CA ASP A 161 -17.61 -9.84 12.48
C ASP A 161 -16.78 -9.11 13.54
N LEU A 162 -17.20 -7.88 13.87
CA LEU A 162 -16.51 -7.05 14.85
C LEU A 162 -16.68 -7.55 16.29
N GLU A 163 -17.69 -8.35 16.59
CA GLU A 163 -17.84 -8.96 17.93
C GLU A 163 -16.81 -10.04 18.13
N VAL A 164 -16.63 -10.90 17.12
CA VAL A 164 -15.53 -11.88 17.12
C VAL A 164 -14.19 -11.17 17.16
N TYR A 165 -14.00 -10.10 16.36
CA TYR A 165 -12.75 -9.30 16.41
C TYR A 165 -12.43 -8.85 17.86
N ARG A 166 -13.39 -8.19 18.54
CA ARG A 166 -13.19 -7.73 19.91
C ARG A 166 -12.90 -8.87 20.89
N SER A 167 -13.54 -10.03 20.71
CA SER A 167 -13.31 -11.21 21.53
C SER A 167 -11.91 -11.85 21.35
N LEU A 168 -11.32 -11.66 20.15
CA LEU A 168 -9.98 -12.16 19.84
C LEU A 168 -8.86 -11.30 20.41
N LEU A 169 -9.13 -10.03 20.73
CA LEU A 169 -8.15 -9.12 21.33
C LEU A 169 -7.78 -9.56 22.75
N SER A 170 -6.51 -9.49 23.07
CA SER A 170 -5.98 -9.77 24.42
C SER A 170 -4.70 -8.96 24.68
N GLU A 171 -4.18 -9.01 25.89
CA GLU A 171 -2.89 -8.40 26.24
C GLU A 171 -1.70 -9.00 25.46
N ARG A 172 -1.89 -10.18 24.87
CA ARG A 172 -0.90 -10.84 24.01
C ARG A 172 -0.99 -10.44 22.56
N THR A 173 -2.01 -9.71 22.15
CA THR A 173 -2.13 -9.22 20.78
C THR A 173 -1.02 -8.23 20.46
N ARG A 174 -0.17 -8.54 19.49
CA ARG A 174 0.98 -7.73 19.06
C ARG A 174 0.74 -7.02 17.75
N LEU A 175 -0.10 -7.60 16.89
CA LEU A 175 -0.33 -7.06 15.56
C LEU A 175 -1.74 -7.43 15.11
N VAL A 176 -2.38 -6.47 14.47
CA VAL A 176 -3.61 -6.66 13.70
C VAL A 176 -3.31 -6.25 12.25
N ALA A 177 -3.49 -7.17 11.30
CA ALA A 177 -3.30 -6.89 9.89
C ALA A 177 -4.65 -6.95 9.18
N VAL A 178 -5.09 -5.82 8.66
CA VAL A 178 -6.40 -5.66 8.02
C VAL A 178 -6.29 -4.80 6.77
N ASN A 179 -6.96 -5.19 5.70
CA ASN A 179 -7.13 -4.35 4.52
C ASN A 179 -8.25 -3.32 4.76
N ASN A 180 -8.10 -2.13 4.20
CA ASN A 180 -9.15 -1.12 4.25
C ASN A 180 -10.29 -1.44 3.29
N ILE A 181 -9.96 -1.98 2.10
CA ILE A 181 -10.94 -2.40 1.09
C ILE A 181 -10.54 -3.76 0.58
N SER A 182 -11.46 -4.72 0.61
CA SER A 182 -11.24 -6.06 0.08
C SER A 182 -11.01 -6.01 -1.43
N ASN A 183 -9.92 -6.61 -1.91
CA ASN A 183 -9.64 -6.72 -3.34
C ASN A 183 -10.57 -7.69 -4.07
N SER A 184 -11.22 -8.61 -3.36
CA SER A 184 -12.12 -9.61 -3.95
C SER A 184 -13.59 -9.22 -3.86
N LEU A 185 -14.06 -8.70 -2.74
CA LEU A 185 -15.46 -8.35 -2.52
C LEU A 185 -15.75 -6.86 -2.71
N GLY A 186 -14.74 -5.99 -2.54
CA GLY A 186 -14.91 -4.55 -2.54
C GLY A 186 -15.49 -3.99 -1.23
N THR A 187 -15.69 -4.83 -0.22
CA THR A 187 -16.12 -4.41 1.11
C THR A 187 -15.14 -3.41 1.70
N ILE A 188 -15.65 -2.30 2.21
CA ILE A 188 -14.88 -1.29 2.95
C ILE A 188 -14.94 -1.66 4.42
N ASN A 189 -13.81 -2.13 4.95
CA ASN A 189 -13.73 -2.56 6.33
C ASN A 189 -13.73 -1.37 7.30
N PRO A 190 -14.38 -1.50 8.48
CA PRO A 190 -14.49 -0.41 9.46
C PRO A 190 -13.20 -0.25 10.28
N VAL A 191 -12.08 0.02 9.60
CA VAL A 191 -10.73 0.06 10.22
C VAL A 191 -10.67 1.09 11.36
N ALA A 192 -11.41 2.22 11.26
CA ALA A 192 -11.44 3.22 12.31
C ALA A 192 -12.08 2.72 13.63
N GLU A 193 -12.93 1.67 13.57
CA GLU A 193 -13.52 1.04 14.75
C GLU A 193 -12.62 -0.07 15.31
N MET A 194 -11.65 -0.53 14.52
CA MET A 194 -10.73 -1.60 14.90
C MET A 194 -9.45 -1.08 15.58
N ILE A 195 -9.20 0.23 15.51
CA ILE A 195 -8.06 0.93 16.11
C ILE A 195 -8.51 1.54 17.44
#